data_011462f6debd318b18e7f340cb8be690
#
_entry.id   011462f6debd318b18e7f340cb8be690
#
_cell.length_a   1.000
_cell.length_b   1.000
_cell.length_c   1.000
_cell.angle_alpha   90.00
_cell.angle_beta   90.00
_cell.angle_gamma   90.00
#
_symmetry.space_group_name_H-M   'P 1'
#
loop_
_entity.id
_entity.type
_entity.pdbx_description
1 polymer ?
#
loop_
_entity_poly.entity_id
_entity_poly.type
_entity_poly.pdbx_seq_one_letter_code
_entity_poly.pdbx_strand_id
1 'polypeptide(L)'
;VEKEKIENFVVYKTKELLQEDETIERLAQLLYTLQYEESTILPHLEEQLKEKEREIENIVTAIQKGAASDTLIARLTEIEQRKKTLAETIEEEKKKTPVFTKDEFKMALCNFRKIDIGKLEGRRKLIDTFVNSVFLYDDHLKIIYNGKEKEEAVSLEELESSKISQGSQPSTLTEITDSVKKE
;
A
#
# COMPACT_ATOMS: atom_id res chain seq x y z
N VAL A 1 10.94 -27.03 17.12
CA VAL A 1 11.78 -25.85 16.79
C VAL A 1 11.55 -24.78 17.85
N GLU A 2 12.61 -24.12 18.32
CA GLU A 2 12.53 -23.05 19.33
C GLU A 2 11.90 -21.80 18.72
N LYS A 3 10.99 -21.15 19.44
CA LYS A 3 10.28 -19.91 19.01
C LYS A 3 11.26 -18.84 18.52
N GLU A 4 12.37 -18.64 19.22
CA GLU A 4 13.39 -17.65 18.88
C GLU A 4 14.03 -17.90 17.51
N LYS A 5 14.26 -19.17 17.16
CA LYS A 5 14.81 -19.54 15.85
C LYS A 5 13.85 -19.19 14.73
N ILE A 6 12.56 -19.44 14.93
CA ILE A 6 11.52 -19.08 13.96
C ILE A 6 11.47 -17.56 13.76
N GLU A 7 11.43 -16.81 14.84
CA GLU A 7 11.38 -15.34 14.80
C GLU A 7 12.62 -14.76 14.09
N ASN A 8 13.81 -15.24 14.43
CA ASN A 8 15.05 -14.83 13.78
C ASN A 8 15.03 -15.14 12.27
N PHE A 9 14.54 -16.32 11.92
CA PHE A 9 14.46 -16.76 10.53
C PHE A 9 13.49 -15.89 9.73
N VAL A 10 12.28 -15.61 10.25
CA VAL A 10 11.28 -14.77 9.60
C VAL A 10 11.81 -13.36 9.36
N VAL A 11 12.46 -12.75 10.37
CA VAL A 11 13.08 -11.43 10.25
C VAL A 11 14.16 -11.42 9.17
N TYR A 12 15.03 -12.44 9.16
CA TYR A 12 16.10 -12.55 8.18
C TYR A 12 15.56 -12.71 6.76
N LYS A 13 14.61 -13.62 6.57
CA LYS A 13 13.97 -13.85 5.25
C LYS A 13 13.24 -12.61 4.75
N THR A 14 12.54 -11.90 5.63
CA THR A 14 11.89 -10.64 5.27
C THR A 14 12.91 -9.59 4.83
N LYS A 15 14.05 -9.50 5.53
CA LYS A 15 15.13 -8.58 5.15
C LYS A 15 15.80 -8.97 3.84
N GLU A 16 16.05 -10.27 3.61
CA GLU A 16 16.61 -10.81 2.36
C GLU A 16 15.70 -10.45 1.17
N LEU A 17 14.41 -10.68 1.30
CA LEU A 17 13.40 -10.33 0.29
C LEU A 17 13.45 -8.85 -0.13
N LEU A 18 13.66 -7.96 0.84
CA LEU A 18 13.75 -6.52 0.58
C LEU A 18 15.08 -6.11 -0.07
N GLN A 19 16.12 -6.96 -0.11
CA GLN A 19 17.34 -6.67 -0.87
C GLN A 19 17.14 -6.82 -2.38
N GLU A 20 16.13 -7.55 -2.82
CA GLU A 20 15.80 -7.73 -4.23
C GLU A 20 15.17 -6.45 -4.81
N ASP A 21 15.80 -5.88 -5.85
CA ASP A 21 15.28 -4.67 -6.49
C ASP A 21 13.95 -4.92 -7.20
N GLU A 22 13.74 -6.11 -7.75
CA GLU A 22 12.50 -6.52 -8.38
C GLU A 22 11.32 -6.55 -7.38
N THR A 23 11.57 -7.04 -6.17
CA THR A 23 10.57 -7.04 -5.09
C THR A 23 10.20 -5.62 -4.68
N ILE A 24 11.18 -4.72 -4.53
CA ILE A 24 10.92 -3.30 -4.22
C ILE A 24 10.09 -2.63 -5.33
N GLU A 25 10.46 -2.87 -6.58
CA GLU A 25 9.77 -2.30 -7.74
C GLU A 25 8.30 -2.75 -7.81
N ARG A 26 8.05 -4.04 -7.58
CA ARG A 26 6.72 -4.62 -7.55
C ARG A 26 5.88 -4.10 -6.38
N LEU A 27 6.45 -4.02 -5.18
CA LEU A 27 5.75 -3.48 -4.01
C LEU A 27 5.44 -2.00 -4.19
N ALA A 28 6.36 -1.20 -4.74
CA ALA A 28 6.13 0.20 -5.03
C ALA A 28 4.99 0.38 -6.05
N GLN A 29 4.95 -0.47 -7.08
CA GLN A 29 3.87 -0.47 -8.07
C GLN A 29 2.52 -0.86 -7.44
N LEU A 30 2.50 -1.87 -6.57
CA LEU A 30 1.30 -2.29 -5.86
C LEU A 30 0.76 -1.18 -4.97
N LEU A 31 1.61 -0.55 -4.14
CA LEU A 31 1.22 0.55 -3.27
C LEU A 31 0.72 1.75 -4.07
N TYR A 32 1.38 2.06 -5.19
CA TYR A 32 0.95 3.11 -6.11
C TYR A 32 -0.46 2.83 -6.67
N THR A 33 -0.76 1.59 -7.03
CA THR A 33 -2.09 1.21 -7.53
C THR A 33 -3.15 1.24 -6.43
N LEU A 34 -2.84 0.67 -5.27
CA LEU A 34 -3.77 0.58 -4.13
C LEU A 34 -4.20 1.95 -3.60
N GLN A 35 -3.32 2.95 -3.60
CA GLN A 35 -3.70 4.30 -3.15
C GLN A 35 -4.83 4.92 -3.99
N TYR A 36 -4.95 4.53 -5.26
CA TYR A 36 -6.05 4.96 -6.13
C TYR A 36 -7.32 4.12 -5.93
N GLU A 37 -7.18 2.84 -5.62
CA GLU A 37 -8.33 1.96 -5.36
C GLU A 37 -8.98 2.26 -4.01
N GLU A 38 -8.21 2.59 -2.99
CA GLU A 38 -8.73 2.98 -1.66
C GLU A 38 -9.37 4.37 -1.66
N SER A 39 -8.94 5.26 -2.54
CA SER A 39 -9.55 6.58 -2.73
C SER A 39 -10.77 6.50 -3.65
N THR A 40 -11.86 5.89 -3.17
CA THR A 40 -13.13 5.82 -3.93
C THR A 40 -13.77 7.18 -4.18
N ILE A 41 -13.43 8.19 -3.40
CA ILE A 41 -14.02 9.54 -3.45
C ILE A 41 -13.42 10.35 -4.59
N LEU A 42 -12.09 10.39 -4.72
CA LEU A 42 -11.41 11.21 -5.74
C LEU A 42 -11.78 10.84 -7.18
N PRO A 43 -11.72 9.56 -7.61
CA PRO A 43 -12.14 9.17 -8.96
C PRO A 43 -13.60 9.53 -9.25
N HIS A 44 -14.48 9.38 -8.27
CA HIS A 44 -15.89 9.74 -8.44
C HIS A 44 -16.11 11.25 -8.60
N LEU A 45 -15.40 12.08 -7.82
CA LEU A 45 -15.44 13.54 -7.96
C LEU A 45 -14.86 13.99 -9.30
N GLU A 46 -13.77 13.40 -9.77
CA GLU A 46 -13.14 13.70 -11.04
C GLU A 46 -14.05 13.31 -12.22
N GLU A 47 -14.78 12.20 -12.12
CA GLU A 47 -15.78 11.82 -13.12
C GLU A 47 -16.95 12.79 -13.16
N GLN A 48 -17.47 13.21 -11.98
CA GLN A 48 -18.51 14.25 -11.92
C GLN A 48 -18.03 15.58 -12.53
N LEU A 49 -16.79 15.99 -12.28
CA LEU A 49 -16.22 17.19 -12.88
C LEU A 49 -16.20 17.10 -14.39
N LYS A 50 -15.75 15.99 -14.95
CA LYS A 50 -15.71 15.72 -16.39
C LYS A 50 -17.11 15.71 -17.02
N GLU A 51 -18.10 15.21 -16.29
CA GLU A 51 -19.50 15.25 -16.74
C GLU A 51 -20.01 16.69 -16.82
N LYS A 52 -19.71 17.53 -15.81
CA LYS A 52 -20.08 18.96 -15.84
C LYS A 52 -19.39 19.72 -16.98
N GLU A 53 -18.17 19.40 -17.30
CA GLU A 53 -17.44 19.98 -18.43
C GLU A 53 -18.14 19.63 -19.77
N ARG A 54 -18.59 18.39 -19.93
CA ARG A 54 -19.36 17.97 -21.12
C ARG A 54 -20.72 18.67 -21.19
N GLU A 55 -21.42 18.84 -20.07
CA GLU A 55 -22.69 19.57 -20.02
C GLU A 55 -22.48 21.02 -20.47
N ILE A 56 -21.44 21.70 -19.98
CA ILE A 56 -21.08 23.08 -20.38
C ILE A 56 -20.81 23.14 -21.90
N GLU A 57 -19.99 22.23 -22.43
CA GLU A 57 -19.66 22.19 -23.86
C GLU A 57 -20.88 22.01 -24.72
N ASN A 58 -21.82 21.15 -24.30
CA ASN A 58 -23.11 20.92 -25.02
C ASN A 58 -23.96 22.19 -25.03
N ILE A 59 -24.09 22.89 -23.89
CA ILE A 59 -24.87 24.13 -23.81
C ILE A 59 -24.21 25.24 -24.64
N VAL A 60 -22.91 25.41 -24.55
CA VAL A 60 -22.17 26.37 -25.36
C VAL A 60 -22.36 26.10 -26.87
N THR A 61 -22.26 24.85 -27.25
CA THR A 61 -22.51 24.43 -28.63
C THR A 61 -23.96 24.75 -29.10
N ALA A 62 -24.95 24.52 -28.24
CA ALA A 62 -26.34 24.87 -28.55
C ALA A 62 -26.55 26.39 -28.71
N ILE A 63 -25.94 27.19 -27.84
CA ILE A 63 -25.95 28.65 -27.91
C ILE A 63 -25.30 29.15 -29.21
N GLN A 64 -24.16 28.59 -29.59
CA GLN A 64 -23.46 28.92 -30.85
C GLN A 64 -24.29 28.59 -32.08
N LYS A 65 -25.15 27.57 -32.01
CA LYS A 65 -26.09 27.19 -33.07
C LYS A 65 -27.39 28.04 -33.08
N GLY A 66 -27.48 29.06 -32.24
CA GLY A 66 -28.61 30.00 -32.20
C GLY A 66 -29.71 29.66 -31.19
N ALA A 67 -29.51 28.65 -30.36
CA ALA A 67 -30.47 28.27 -29.30
C ALA A 67 -30.25 29.09 -27.98
N ALA A 68 -29.96 30.39 -28.11
CA ALA A 68 -29.79 31.24 -26.93
C ALA A 68 -31.14 31.55 -26.27
N SER A 69 -31.28 31.21 -24.98
CA SER A 69 -32.42 31.56 -24.13
C SER A 69 -31.94 31.88 -22.73
N ASP A 70 -32.69 32.73 -22.02
CA ASP A 70 -32.40 33.09 -20.63
C ASP A 70 -32.29 31.83 -19.74
N THR A 71 -33.09 30.81 -20.04
CA THR A 71 -33.06 29.52 -19.32
C THR A 71 -31.74 28.77 -19.53
N LEU A 72 -31.19 28.75 -20.77
CA LEU A 72 -29.92 28.10 -21.05
C LEU A 72 -28.77 28.87 -20.42
N ILE A 73 -28.80 30.19 -20.41
CA ILE A 73 -27.80 31.04 -19.77
C ILE A 73 -27.79 30.81 -18.22
N ALA A 74 -29.00 30.80 -17.62
CA ALA A 74 -29.13 30.50 -16.18
C ALA A 74 -28.61 29.09 -15.85
N ARG A 75 -28.91 28.09 -16.66
CA ARG A 75 -28.42 26.72 -16.48
C ARG A 75 -26.91 26.63 -16.63
N LEU A 76 -26.34 27.36 -17.60
CA LEU A 76 -24.87 27.40 -17.78
C LEU A 76 -24.20 27.95 -16.51
N THR A 77 -24.69 29.08 -15.99
CA THR A 77 -24.16 29.68 -14.75
C THR A 77 -24.25 28.72 -13.55
N GLU A 78 -25.36 27.99 -13.42
CA GLU A 78 -25.52 26.98 -12.35
C GLU A 78 -24.48 25.86 -12.47
N ILE A 79 -24.25 25.33 -13.69
CA ILE A 79 -23.32 24.24 -13.92
C ILE A 79 -21.87 24.72 -13.70
N GLU A 80 -21.51 25.92 -14.16
CA GLU A 80 -20.20 26.53 -13.90
C GLU A 80 -19.93 26.69 -12.41
N GLN A 81 -20.91 27.11 -11.63
CA GLN A 81 -20.78 27.20 -10.18
C GLN A 81 -20.57 25.80 -9.55
N ARG A 82 -21.32 24.81 -9.98
CA ARG A 82 -21.14 23.42 -9.51
C ARG A 82 -19.76 22.86 -9.88
N LYS A 83 -19.31 23.12 -11.12
CA LYS A 83 -17.96 22.75 -11.57
C LYS A 83 -16.89 23.35 -10.65
N LYS A 84 -17.01 24.63 -10.31
CA LYS A 84 -16.10 25.31 -9.41
C LYS A 84 -16.06 24.65 -8.02
N THR A 85 -17.23 24.39 -7.42
CA THR A 85 -17.33 23.73 -6.12
C THR A 85 -16.72 22.33 -6.16
N LEU A 86 -16.95 21.54 -7.22
CA LEU A 86 -16.35 20.23 -7.40
C LEU A 86 -14.81 20.30 -7.48
N ALA A 87 -14.27 21.27 -8.23
CA ALA A 87 -12.84 21.46 -8.32
C ALA A 87 -12.20 21.83 -6.97
N GLU A 88 -12.85 22.71 -6.19
CA GLU A 88 -12.43 23.06 -4.83
C GLU A 88 -12.46 21.85 -3.89
N THR A 89 -13.51 21.02 -3.96
CA THR A 89 -13.63 19.79 -3.18
C THR A 89 -12.53 18.77 -3.53
N ILE A 90 -12.23 18.61 -4.83
CA ILE A 90 -11.14 17.73 -5.30
C ILE A 90 -9.79 18.19 -4.74
N GLU A 91 -9.52 19.49 -4.77
CA GLU A 91 -8.27 20.04 -4.21
C GLU A 91 -8.18 19.86 -2.69
N GLU A 92 -9.29 19.97 -1.97
CA GLU A 92 -9.34 19.70 -0.54
C GLU A 92 -9.09 18.21 -0.23
N GLU A 93 -9.71 17.29 -0.98
CA GLU A 93 -9.51 15.85 -0.81
C GLU A 93 -8.08 15.42 -1.16
N LYS A 94 -7.48 16.00 -2.22
CA LYS A 94 -6.06 15.77 -2.56
C LYS A 94 -5.12 16.22 -1.44
N LYS A 95 -5.45 17.29 -0.70
CA LYS A 95 -4.65 17.74 0.45
C LYS A 95 -4.79 16.80 1.65
N LYS A 96 -5.97 16.21 1.86
CA LYS A 96 -6.22 15.27 2.97
C LYS A 96 -5.53 13.93 2.75
N THR A 97 -5.45 13.48 1.50
CA THR A 97 -4.84 12.20 1.13
C THR A 97 -3.69 12.47 0.16
N PRO A 98 -2.45 12.65 0.66
CA PRO A 98 -1.33 12.87 -0.21
C PRO A 98 -1.12 11.68 -1.15
N VAL A 99 -1.12 11.94 -2.44
CA VAL A 99 -0.84 10.95 -3.47
C VAL A 99 0.66 10.86 -3.64
N PHE A 100 1.23 9.71 -3.26
CA PHE A 100 2.64 9.44 -3.44
C PHE A 100 2.92 8.91 -4.84
N THR A 101 4.03 9.32 -5.41
CA THR A 101 4.54 8.77 -6.66
C THR A 101 5.13 7.36 -6.42
N LYS A 102 5.25 6.58 -7.49
CA LYS A 102 5.91 5.27 -7.42
C LYS A 102 7.36 5.38 -6.89
N ASP A 103 8.08 6.43 -7.26
CA ASP A 103 9.46 6.66 -6.81
C ASP A 103 9.53 7.00 -5.32
N GLU A 104 8.56 7.72 -4.78
CA GLU A 104 8.46 7.99 -3.34
C GLU A 104 8.18 6.70 -2.56
N PHE A 105 7.28 5.83 -3.04
CA PHE A 105 7.08 4.50 -2.47
C PHE A 105 8.36 3.66 -2.52
N LYS A 106 9.05 3.64 -3.66
CA LYS A 106 10.33 2.94 -3.81
C LYS A 106 11.38 3.44 -2.82
N MET A 107 11.49 4.76 -2.67
CA MET A 107 12.42 5.38 -1.71
C MET A 107 12.07 4.99 -0.26
N ALA A 108 10.80 5.02 0.10
CA ALA A 108 10.32 4.60 1.42
C ALA A 108 10.63 3.13 1.69
N LEU A 109 10.37 2.22 0.72
CA LEU A 109 10.69 0.80 0.82
C LEU A 109 12.21 0.54 0.93
N CYS A 110 13.04 1.27 0.16
CA CYS A 110 14.48 1.18 0.26
C CYS A 110 15.04 1.56 1.64
N ASN A 111 14.34 2.42 2.39
CA ASN A 111 14.75 2.75 3.76
C ASN A 111 14.64 1.54 4.71
N PHE A 112 13.76 0.59 4.44
CA PHE A 112 13.67 -0.66 5.22
C PHE A 112 14.90 -1.56 5.06
N ARG A 113 15.66 -1.45 3.96
CA ARG A 113 16.95 -2.15 3.79
C ARG A 113 17.97 -1.75 4.85
N LYS A 114 17.88 -0.53 5.36
CA LYS A 114 18.81 0.03 6.36
C LYS A 114 18.40 -0.25 7.80
N ILE A 115 17.24 -0.88 8.02
CA ILE A 115 16.76 -1.16 9.37
C ILE A 115 17.72 -2.10 10.09
N ASP A 116 18.08 -1.72 11.30
CA ASP A 116 18.89 -2.51 12.21
C ASP A 116 18.04 -3.62 12.86
N ILE A 117 18.19 -4.83 12.36
CA ILE A 117 17.51 -6.03 12.88
C ILE A 117 18.13 -6.56 14.18
N GLY A 118 19.26 -6.00 14.65
CA GLY A 118 19.80 -6.26 15.98
C GLY A 118 18.95 -5.63 17.09
N LYS A 119 18.15 -4.61 16.77
CA LYS A 119 17.25 -3.94 17.70
C LYS A 119 15.83 -4.49 17.58
N LEU A 120 15.17 -4.71 18.72
CA LEU A 120 13.81 -5.21 18.79
C LEU A 120 12.81 -4.33 18.01
N GLU A 121 12.95 -3.01 18.11
CA GLU A 121 12.11 -2.05 17.41
C GLU A 121 12.23 -2.20 15.89
N GLY A 122 13.44 -2.36 15.35
CA GLY A 122 13.68 -2.58 13.93
C GLY A 122 13.07 -3.89 13.43
N ARG A 123 13.19 -4.97 14.24
CA ARG A 123 12.58 -6.28 13.94
C ARG A 123 11.06 -6.19 13.89
N ARG A 124 10.44 -5.60 14.92
CA ARG A 124 8.98 -5.40 14.97
C ARG A 124 8.49 -4.60 13.77
N LYS A 125 9.10 -3.45 13.51
CA LYS A 125 8.72 -2.61 12.36
C LYS A 125 8.78 -3.36 11.04
N LEU A 126 9.79 -4.22 10.84
CA LEU A 126 9.93 -5.02 9.63
C LEU A 126 8.80 -6.04 9.52
N ILE A 127 8.53 -6.79 10.59
CA ILE A 127 7.49 -7.83 10.61
C ILE A 127 6.11 -7.22 10.47
N ASP A 128 5.76 -6.21 11.25
CA ASP A 128 4.45 -5.55 11.24
C ASP A 128 4.12 -4.93 9.87
N THR A 129 5.15 -4.50 9.14
CA THR A 129 4.95 -3.89 7.82
C THR A 129 4.78 -4.93 6.71
N PHE A 130 5.57 -6.01 6.72
CA PHE A 130 5.70 -6.89 5.56
C PHE A 130 5.13 -8.29 5.74
N VAL A 131 5.01 -8.79 6.97
CA VAL A 131 4.51 -10.14 7.24
C VAL A 131 3.04 -10.09 7.60
N ASN A 132 2.23 -10.85 6.86
CA ASN A 132 0.80 -11.01 7.14
C ASN A 132 0.59 -12.08 8.22
N SER A 133 1.15 -13.27 7.98
CA SER A 133 1.00 -14.41 8.89
C SER A 133 2.13 -15.41 8.72
N VAL A 134 2.37 -16.20 9.77
CA VAL A 134 3.35 -17.28 9.79
C VAL A 134 2.65 -18.53 10.30
N PHE A 135 2.68 -19.61 9.52
CA PHE A 135 2.14 -20.90 9.88
C PHE A 135 3.27 -21.89 10.10
N LEU A 136 3.21 -22.63 11.22
CA LEU A 136 4.15 -23.67 11.55
C LEU A 136 3.46 -25.01 11.41
N TYR A 137 3.99 -25.85 10.52
CA TYR A 137 3.59 -27.24 10.32
C TYR A 137 4.63 -28.19 10.93
N ASP A 138 4.36 -29.48 10.92
CA ASP A 138 5.26 -30.48 11.51
C ASP A 138 6.60 -30.62 10.75
N ASP A 139 6.60 -30.31 9.46
CA ASP A 139 7.73 -30.49 8.53
C ASP A 139 8.24 -29.17 7.89
N HIS A 140 7.43 -28.10 7.93
CA HIS A 140 7.77 -26.83 7.28
C HIS A 140 7.19 -25.61 7.96
N LEU A 141 7.76 -24.45 7.65
CA LEU A 141 7.29 -23.11 8.01
C LEU A 141 6.77 -22.41 6.76
N LYS A 142 5.58 -21.82 6.85
CA LYS A 142 4.98 -21.02 5.77
C LYS A 142 4.88 -19.57 6.18
N ILE A 143 5.48 -18.67 5.39
CA ILE A 143 5.43 -17.22 5.61
C ILE A 143 4.55 -16.60 4.53
N ILE A 144 3.54 -15.85 4.93
CA ILE A 144 2.69 -15.07 4.04
C ILE A 144 3.06 -13.60 4.20
N TYR A 145 3.45 -12.97 3.10
CA TYR A 145 3.81 -11.57 3.07
C TYR A 145 2.68 -10.70 2.56
N ASN A 146 2.58 -9.47 3.06
CA ASN A 146 1.69 -8.46 2.53
C ASN A 146 2.04 -8.14 1.07
N GLY A 147 1.05 -8.14 0.18
CA GLY A 147 1.24 -7.78 -1.23
C GLY A 147 1.96 -8.83 -2.09
N LYS A 148 2.16 -10.04 -1.58
CA LYS A 148 2.70 -11.17 -2.36
C LYS A 148 1.59 -12.17 -2.67
N GLU A 149 1.42 -12.54 -3.94
CA GLU A 149 0.51 -13.61 -4.35
C GLU A 149 1.09 -15.00 -4.05
N LYS A 150 2.41 -15.11 -3.89
CA LYS A 150 3.10 -16.38 -3.63
C LYS A 150 3.51 -16.47 -2.16
N GLU A 151 3.16 -17.58 -1.57
CA GLU A 151 3.55 -17.99 -0.24
C GLU A 151 4.96 -18.59 -0.27
N GLU A 152 5.77 -18.32 0.73
CA GLU A 152 7.08 -18.97 0.90
C GLU A 152 6.96 -20.09 1.92
N ALA A 153 7.15 -21.36 1.48
CA ALA A 153 7.27 -22.51 2.34
C ALA A 153 8.76 -22.88 2.47
N VAL A 154 9.22 -23.02 3.69
CA VAL A 154 10.61 -23.38 4.00
C VAL A 154 10.62 -24.62 4.90
N SER A 155 11.42 -25.64 4.57
CA SER A 155 11.53 -26.85 5.39
C SER A 155 12.16 -26.56 6.76
N LEU A 156 11.75 -27.30 7.78
CA LEU A 156 12.36 -27.17 9.12
C LEU A 156 13.85 -27.55 9.12
N GLU A 157 14.28 -28.41 8.20
CA GLU A 157 15.69 -28.77 8.02
C GLU A 157 16.54 -27.56 7.51
N GLU A 158 15.98 -26.78 6.58
CA GLU A 158 16.61 -25.51 6.15
C GLU A 158 16.69 -24.48 7.26
N LEU A 159 15.64 -24.39 8.08
CA LEU A 159 15.59 -23.49 9.23
C LEU A 159 16.63 -23.87 10.28
N GLU A 160 16.83 -25.15 10.56
CA GLU A 160 17.83 -25.65 11.52
C GLU A 160 19.26 -25.55 11.00
N SER A 161 19.49 -25.73 9.69
CA SER A 161 20.78 -25.63 9.04
C SER A 161 21.25 -24.20 8.78
N SER A 162 20.32 -23.24 8.81
CA SER A 162 20.64 -21.83 8.62
C SER A 162 21.52 -21.30 9.75
N LYS A 163 22.71 -20.74 9.41
CA LYS A 163 23.70 -20.17 10.36
C LYS A 163 23.18 -18.96 11.15
N ILE A 164 21.89 -18.67 11.09
CA ILE A 164 21.21 -17.52 11.73
C ILE A 164 21.09 -17.72 13.26
N SER A 165 21.31 -18.92 13.75
CA SER A 165 21.15 -19.29 15.17
C SER A 165 22.31 -18.86 16.11
N GLN A 166 23.32 -18.13 15.63
CA GLN A 166 24.45 -17.66 16.46
C GLN A 166 24.60 -16.14 16.39
N GLY A 167 23.76 -15.41 17.08
CA GLY A 167 23.96 -13.97 17.19
C GLY A 167 22.99 -13.27 18.12
N SER A 168 23.46 -13.00 19.34
CA SER A 168 22.96 -12.05 20.35
C SER A 168 21.74 -12.46 21.18
N GLN A 169 21.93 -12.46 22.49
CA GLN A 169 20.93 -12.76 23.51
C GLN A 169 19.70 -11.84 23.44
N PRO A 170 18.50 -12.39 23.68
CA PRO A 170 17.27 -11.66 23.59
C PRO A 170 16.84 -11.07 24.92
N SER A 171 16.35 -9.86 24.85
CA SER A 171 15.41 -9.34 25.84
C SER A 171 14.01 -9.75 25.43
N THR A 172 13.35 -10.56 26.24
CA THR A 172 11.93 -10.95 26.29
C THR A 172 10.99 -10.33 25.24
N LEU A 173 10.62 -11.16 24.27
CA LEU A 173 9.52 -10.93 23.32
C LEU A 173 8.26 -11.67 23.81
N THR A 174 7.43 -11.02 24.58
CA THR A 174 6.23 -11.65 25.13
C THR A 174 4.96 -11.42 24.29
N GLU A 175 5.00 -10.64 23.19
CA GLU A 175 3.81 -10.12 22.53
C GLU A 175 3.67 -10.32 21.02
N ILE A 176 4.44 -11.22 20.37
CA ILE A 176 4.21 -11.54 18.94
C ILE A 176 3.23 -12.73 18.77
N THR A 177 2.49 -13.09 19.81
CA THR A 177 1.71 -14.35 19.87
C THR A 177 0.44 -14.37 19.05
N ASP A 178 -0.05 -13.24 18.57
CA ASP A 178 -1.34 -13.21 17.86
C ASP A 178 -1.26 -13.55 16.37
N SER A 179 -0.06 -13.61 15.79
CA SER A 179 0.11 -13.87 14.36
C SER A 179 0.59 -15.30 14.02
N VAL A 180 0.90 -16.13 15.03
CA VAL A 180 1.34 -17.53 14.80
C VAL A 180 0.17 -18.46 15.08
N LYS A 181 -0.46 -19.01 14.04
CA LYS A 181 -1.45 -20.10 14.14
C LYS A 181 -0.76 -21.43 13.96
N LYS A 182 -1.07 -22.35 14.83
CA LYS A 182 -0.66 -23.75 14.77
C LYS A 182 -1.86 -24.56 14.28
N GLU A 183 -1.75 -25.16 13.12
CA GLU A 183 -2.66 -26.22 12.64
C GLU A 183 -2.07 -27.60 12.89
#